data_68cc9c1d6943210d8c2c57dc78652a5c
#
_entry.id   68cc9c1d6943210d8c2c57dc78652a5c
#
_cell.length_a   1.000
_cell.length_b   1.000
_cell.length_c   1.000
_cell.angle_alpha   90.00
_cell.angle_beta   90.00
_cell.angle_gamma   90.00
#
_symmetry.space_group_name_H-M   'P 1'
#
loop_
_entity.id
_entity.type
_entity.pdbx_description
1 polymer ?
#
loop_
_entity_poly.entity_id
_entity_poly.type
_entity_poly.pdbx_seq_one_letter_code
_entity_poly.pdbx_strand_id
1 'polypeptide(L)'
;MCIGIVFVTCLLLSNLIAGKMWAVTDSITLPAAVILFPQTYIIGDVFTEVYGFKKARTVIWLGFACSFFAVLIYLVTIGLPHPGYWENQGAYEIVMGTTPRVAVASFAGYLFGEFSNSILLSKLKVATKGKKLWVRTILSTVVGEGLDSIIFITIAFWGTMENSIVLQMILFQYLFKVGYEVIFTPVTYLVVRLVKKAEGIDVYDEGIKYNIIKG
;
A
#
# COMPACT_ATOMS: atom_id res chain seq x y z
N MET A 1 -10.33 7.43 14.01
CA MET A 1 -9.36 8.50 13.63
C MET A 1 -7.91 8.03 13.71
N CYS A 2 -7.42 7.51 14.83
CA CYS A 2 -6.01 7.10 15.00
C CYS A 2 -5.51 6.08 13.95
N ILE A 3 -6.31 5.06 13.62
CA ILE A 3 -5.94 4.03 12.65
C ILE A 3 -5.68 4.64 11.25
N GLY A 4 -6.49 5.64 10.82
CA GLY A 4 -6.28 6.33 9.55
C GLY A 4 -4.99 7.16 9.51
N ILE A 5 -4.61 7.77 10.62
CA ILE A 5 -3.33 8.48 10.73
C ILE A 5 -2.17 7.50 10.59
N VAL A 6 -2.21 6.35 11.26
CA VAL A 6 -1.18 5.32 11.15
C VAL A 6 -1.08 4.80 9.71
N PHE A 7 -2.23 4.55 9.05
CA PHE A 7 -2.27 4.15 7.65
C PHE A 7 -1.54 5.13 6.73
N VAL A 8 -1.91 6.42 6.79
CA VAL A 8 -1.29 7.46 5.96
C VAL A 8 0.19 7.61 6.29
N THR A 9 0.58 7.54 7.56
CA THR A 9 1.98 7.60 8.00
C THR A 9 2.80 6.44 7.42
N CYS A 10 2.29 5.21 7.53
CA CYS A 10 2.95 4.03 6.94
C CYS A 10 3.10 4.18 5.42
N LEU A 11 2.07 4.67 4.74
CA LEU A 11 2.10 4.89 3.29
C LEU A 11 3.15 5.92 2.88
N LEU A 12 3.20 7.08 3.57
CA LEU A 12 4.19 8.12 3.30
C LEU A 12 5.63 7.64 3.54
N LEU A 13 5.87 6.96 4.65
CA LEU A 13 7.18 6.41 4.97
C LEU A 13 7.59 5.31 3.97
N SER A 14 6.66 4.45 3.56
CA SER A 14 6.92 3.43 2.53
C SER A 14 7.38 4.07 1.22
N ASN A 15 6.71 5.13 0.78
CA ASN A 15 7.09 5.85 -0.44
C ASN A 15 8.46 6.51 -0.31
N LEU A 16 8.79 7.08 0.85
CA LEU A 16 10.09 7.72 1.10
C LEU A 16 11.25 6.72 1.04
N ILE A 17 11.07 5.53 1.61
CA ILE A 17 12.13 4.50 1.65
C ILE A 17 12.15 3.60 0.40
N ALA A 18 11.19 3.75 -0.51
CA ALA A 18 11.07 2.91 -1.71
C ALA A 18 12.30 2.99 -2.63
N GLY A 19 13.00 4.13 -2.65
CA GLY A 19 14.23 4.31 -3.44
C GLY A 19 15.42 3.48 -2.95
N LYS A 20 15.39 2.97 -1.71
CA LYS A 20 16.42 2.09 -1.17
C LYS A 20 16.19 0.66 -1.66
N MET A 21 17.16 0.09 -2.37
CA MET A 21 17.17 -1.33 -2.71
C MET A 21 17.75 -2.16 -1.56
N TRP A 22 17.09 -3.27 -1.23
CA TRP A 22 17.49 -4.23 -0.22
C TRP A 22 17.83 -5.56 -0.88
N ALA A 23 19.08 -5.99 -0.75
CA ALA A 23 19.50 -7.33 -1.15
C ALA A 23 19.07 -8.33 -0.05
N VAL A 24 18.03 -9.10 -0.32
CA VAL A 24 17.56 -10.18 0.58
C VAL A 24 18.52 -11.36 0.51
N THR A 25 18.97 -11.67 -0.71
CA THR A 25 20.05 -12.63 -1.02
C THR A 25 20.87 -12.07 -2.18
N ASP A 26 21.97 -12.72 -2.55
CA ASP A 26 22.79 -12.33 -3.70
C ASP A 26 21.99 -12.29 -5.03
N SER A 27 20.91 -13.05 -5.11
CA SER A 27 20.07 -13.15 -6.32
C SER A 27 18.72 -12.44 -6.21
N ILE A 28 18.32 -11.99 -5.02
CA ILE A 28 16.98 -11.42 -4.78
C ILE A 28 17.13 -10.01 -4.22
N THR A 29 16.67 -9.04 -4.99
CA THR A 29 16.64 -7.62 -4.60
C THR A 29 15.21 -7.11 -4.57
N LEU A 30 14.84 -6.41 -3.49
CA LEU A 30 13.52 -5.81 -3.30
C LEU A 30 13.65 -4.34 -2.89
N PRO A 31 12.66 -3.48 -3.20
CA PRO A 31 12.57 -2.16 -2.62
C PRO A 31 12.41 -2.24 -1.09
N ALA A 32 13.11 -1.39 -0.33
CA ALA A 32 13.00 -1.41 1.14
C ALA A 32 11.58 -1.10 1.65
N ALA A 33 10.75 -0.46 0.84
CA ALA A 33 9.32 -0.23 1.11
C ALA A 33 8.55 -1.53 1.45
N VAL A 34 9.01 -2.69 0.96
CA VAL A 34 8.37 -3.98 1.22
C VAL A 34 8.31 -4.33 2.72
N ILE A 35 9.15 -3.73 3.54
CA ILE A 35 9.14 -3.93 5.01
C ILE A 35 7.92 -3.27 5.65
N LEU A 36 7.51 -2.11 5.16
CA LEU A 36 6.46 -1.29 5.77
C LEU A 36 5.14 -1.31 5.00
N PHE A 37 5.21 -1.47 3.68
CA PHE A 37 4.04 -1.42 2.80
C PHE A 37 2.96 -2.48 3.13
N PRO A 38 3.28 -3.74 3.49
CA PRO A 38 2.25 -4.71 3.87
C PRO A 38 1.42 -4.28 5.07
N GLN A 39 1.97 -3.46 5.96
CA GLN A 39 1.23 -2.93 7.11
C GLN A 39 0.08 -2.01 6.68
N THR A 40 0.22 -1.32 5.55
CA THR A 40 -0.87 -0.48 5.01
C THR A 40 -2.06 -1.35 4.60
N TYR A 41 -1.83 -2.51 4.01
CA TYR A 41 -2.88 -3.47 3.65
C TYR A 41 -3.58 -4.04 4.89
N ILE A 42 -2.83 -4.47 5.90
CA ILE A 42 -3.41 -4.94 7.18
C ILE A 42 -4.30 -3.86 7.81
N ILE A 43 -3.85 -2.61 7.82
CA ILE A 43 -4.62 -1.50 8.36
C ILE A 43 -5.83 -1.20 7.46
N GLY A 44 -5.68 -1.26 6.14
CA GLY A 44 -6.77 -1.15 5.17
C GLY A 44 -7.83 -2.23 5.36
N ASP A 45 -7.40 -3.47 5.63
CA ASP A 45 -8.26 -4.60 5.94
C ASP A 45 -9.06 -4.36 7.24
N VAL A 46 -8.39 -3.87 8.30
CA VAL A 46 -9.06 -3.49 9.55
C VAL A 46 -10.12 -2.40 9.29
N PHE A 47 -9.79 -1.39 8.47
CA PHE A 47 -10.74 -0.35 8.09
C PHE A 47 -11.95 -0.91 7.37
N THR A 48 -11.72 -1.71 6.32
CA THR A 48 -12.80 -2.29 5.51
C THR A 48 -13.64 -3.25 6.34
N GLU A 49 -13.00 -4.07 7.18
CA GLU A 49 -13.67 -5.07 8.02
C GLU A 49 -14.57 -4.44 9.10
N VAL A 50 -14.13 -3.33 9.70
CA VAL A 50 -14.86 -2.70 10.80
C VAL A 50 -15.85 -1.65 10.29
N TYR A 51 -15.40 -0.76 9.42
CA TYR A 51 -16.15 0.43 9.02
C TYR A 51 -16.79 0.33 7.63
N GLY A 52 -16.53 -0.74 6.90
CA GLY A 52 -17.04 -0.99 5.57
C GLY A 52 -16.31 -0.21 4.46
N PHE A 53 -16.63 -0.58 3.21
CA PHE A 53 -15.97 -0.06 2.01
C PHE A 53 -16.07 1.47 1.85
N LYS A 54 -17.21 2.08 2.20
CA LYS A 54 -17.39 3.55 2.06
C LYS A 54 -16.36 4.34 2.86
N LYS A 55 -16.06 3.92 4.09
CA LYS A 55 -15.05 4.57 4.95
C LYS A 55 -13.64 4.23 4.51
N ALA A 56 -13.38 2.96 4.16
CA ALA A 56 -12.10 2.53 3.60
C ALA A 56 -11.74 3.34 2.35
N ARG A 57 -12.67 3.51 1.42
CA ARG A 57 -12.50 4.35 0.22
C ARG A 57 -12.04 5.78 0.57
N THR A 58 -12.65 6.41 1.58
CA THR A 58 -12.25 7.77 1.99
C THR A 58 -10.80 7.79 2.47
N VAL A 59 -10.39 6.79 3.24
CA VAL A 59 -9.01 6.69 3.75
C VAL A 59 -8.01 6.40 2.62
N ILE A 60 -8.38 5.55 1.66
CA ILE A 60 -7.56 5.28 0.47
C ILE A 60 -7.32 6.58 -0.32
N TRP A 61 -8.37 7.36 -0.59
CA TRP A 61 -8.24 8.64 -1.30
C TRP A 61 -7.44 9.68 -0.51
N LEU A 62 -7.58 9.72 0.82
CA LEU A 62 -6.75 10.59 1.68
C LEU A 62 -5.29 10.17 1.63
N GLY A 63 -5.00 8.87 1.71
CA GLY A 63 -3.64 8.35 1.55
C GLY A 63 -3.01 8.75 0.22
N PHE A 64 -3.78 8.60 -0.87
CA PHE A 64 -3.36 9.05 -2.19
C PHE A 64 -3.06 10.56 -2.24
N ALA A 65 -3.99 11.38 -1.75
CA ALA A 65 -3.83 12.84 -1.74
C ALA A 65 -2.63 13.28 -0.90
N CYS A 66 -2.43 12.69 0.28
CA CYS A 66 -1.26 12.97 1.12
C CYS A 66 0.05 12.55 0.45
N SER A 67 0.08 11.38 -0.19
CA SER A 67 1.27 10.91 -0.92
C SER A 67 1.59 11.80 -2.12
N PHE A 68 0.57 12.20 -2.88
CA PHE A 68 0.73 13.11 -4.00
C PHE A 68 1.24 14.48 -3.53
N PHE A 69 0.67 15.03 -2.46
CA PHE A 69 1.13 16.27 -1.85
C PHE A 69 2.58 16.19 -1.38
N ALA A 70 2.97 15.09 -0.72
CA ALA A 70 4.36 14.87 -0.29
C ALA A 70 5.33 14.89 -1.46
N VAL A 71 5.01 14.20 -2.57
CA VAL A 71 5.83 14.20 -3.79
C VAL A 71 5.97 15.61 -4.37
N LEU A 72 4.88 16.40 -4.41
CA LEU A 72 4.95 17.80 -4.85
C LEU A 72 5.90 18.63 -3.98
N ILE A 73 5.83 18.48 -2.65
CA ILE A 73 6.71 19.19 -1.72
C ILE A 73 8.18 18.77 -1.93
N TYR A 74 8.45 17.47 -2.14
CA TYR A 74 9.81 17.01 -2.44
C TYR A 74 10.36 17.63 -3.73
N LEU A 75 9.56 17.69 -4.81
CA LEU A 75 9.96 18.31 -6.06
C LEU A 75 10.23 19.82 -5.90
N VAL A 76 9.36 20.53 -5.15
CA VAL A 76 9.57 21.95 -4.85
C VAL A 76 10.86 22.14 -4.06
N THR A 77 11.12 21.35 -3.01
CA THR A 77 12.32 21.50 -2.17
C THR A 77 13.61 21.16 -2.93
N ILE A 78 13.57 20.21 -3.85
CA ILE A 78 14.71 19.91 -4.76
C ILE A 78 15.03 21.13 -5.64
N GLY A 79 14.00 21.82 -6.15
CA GLY A 79 14.16 22.97 -7.03
C GLY A 79 14.54 24.29 -6.32
N LEU A 80 14.57 24.32 -4.97
CA LEU A 80 14.99 25.52 -4.25
C LEU A 80 16.50 25.77 -4.41
N PRO A 81 16.93 27.04 -4.60
CA PRO A 81 18.35 27.37 -4.68
C PRO A 81 19.04 27.05 -3.36
N HIS A 82 20.17 26.34 -3.43
CA HIS A 82 20.97 25.99 -2.26
C HIS A 82 22.18 26.93 -2.10
N PRO A 83 22.62 27.20 -0.87
CA PRO A 83 23.80 28.02 -0.61
C PRO A 83 25.08 27.28 -1.04
N GLY A 84 26.14 28.04 -1.40
CA GLY A 84 27.38 27.48 -1.92
C GLY A 84 28.14 26.51 -0.98
N TYR A 85 27.84 26.52 0.33
CA TYR A 85 28.41 25.60 1.30
C TYR A 85 27.62 24.28 1.43
N TRP A 86 26.49 24.14 0.71
CA TRP A 86 25.65 22.95 0.76
C TRP A 86 26.12 21.92 -0.28
N GLU A 87 26.95 20.98 0.13
CA GLU A 87 27.54 19.95 -0.73
C GLU A 87 26.63 18.73 -0.95
N ASN A 88 25.50 18.62 -0.20
CA ASN A 88 24.67 17.42 -0.17
C ASN A 88 23.46 17.47 -1.12
N GLN A 89 23.40 18.44 -2.02
CA GLN A 89 22.26 18.60 -2.96
C GLN A 89 22.00 17.31 -3.76
N GLY A 90 23.04 16.71 -4.34
CA GLY A 90 22.91 15.49 -5.12
C GLY A 90 22.41 14.29 -4.30
N ALA A 91 22.85 14.14 -3.05
CA ALA A 91 22.36 13.11 -2.15
C ALA A 91 20.88 13.35 -1.78
N TYR A 92 20.50 14.60 -1.55
CA TYR A 92 19.12 14.99 -1.28
C TYR A 92 18.20 14.67 -2.47
N GLU A 93 18.64 15.00 -3.69
CA GLU A 93 17.92 14.71 -4.93
C GLU A 93 17.71 13.20 -5.14
N ILE A 94 18.73 12.38 -4.86
CA ILE A 94 18.65 10.92 -4.97
C ILE A 94 17.62 10.35 -3.98
N VAL A 95 17.61 10.85 -2.75
CA VAL A 95 16.72 10.33 -1.69
C VAL A 95 15.28 10.82 -1.87
N MET A 96 15.10 12.12 -2.16
CA MET A 96 13.78 12.75 -2.25
C MET A 96 13.19 12.74 -3.67
N GLY A 97 14.04 12.62 -4.68
CA GLY A 97 13.68 12.66 -6.09
C GLY A 97 13.20 11.30 -6.59
N THR A 98 11.95 10.99 -6.35
CA THR A 98 11.33 9.87 -7.07
C THR A 98 11.16 10.26 -8.52
N THR A 99 11.69 9.46 -9.46
CA THR A 99 11.46 9.73 -10.87
C THR A 99 9.97 9.78 -11.17
N PRO A 100 9.48 10.64 -12.05
CA PRO A 100 8.05 10.74 -12.37
C PRO A 100 7.41 9.39 -12.72
N ARG A 101 8.17 8.52 -13.39
CA ARG A 101 7.74 7.17 -13.75
C ARG A 101 7.47 6.30 -12.52
N VAL A 102 8.37 6.33 -11.52
CA VAL A 102 8.22 5.57 -10.27
C VAL A 102 7.06 6.13 -9.44
N ALA A 103 6.88 7.45 -9.40
CA ALA A 103 5.74 8.07 -8.74
C ALA A 103 4.41 7.63 -9.35
N VAL A 104 4.29 7.66 -10.69
CA VAL A 104 3.08 7.17 -11.40
C VAL A 104 2.86 5.68 -11.14
N ALA A 105 3.94 4.88 -11.16
CA ALA A 105 3.87 3.46 -10.86
C ALA A 105 3.34 3.20 -9.45
N SER A 106 3.87 3.90 -8.43
CA SER A 106 3.43 3.82 -7.05
C SER A 106 1.96 4.19 -6.89
N PHE A 107 1.54 5.28 -7.49
CA PHE A 107 0.15 5.73 -7.40
C PHE A 107 -0.81 4.77 -8.08
N ALA A 108 -0.47 4.29 -9.27
CA ALA A 108 -1.29 3.32 -9.98
C ALA A 108 -1.36 1.99 -9.22
N GLY A 109 -0.22 1.41 -8.82
CA GLY A 109 -0.16 0.18 -8.04
C GLY A 109 -1.02 0.28 -6.78
N TYR A 110 -0.78 1.33 -5.97
CA TYR A 110 -1.53 1.58 -4.74
C TYR A 110 -3.05 1.67 -4.97
N LEU A 111 -3.50 2.49 -5.92
CA LEU A 111 -4.94 2.67 -6.14
C LEU A 111 -5.61 1.37 -6.60
N PHE A 112 -5.07 0.71 -7.61
CA PHE A 112 -5.65 -0.53 -8.11
C PHE A 112 -5.56 -1.66 -7.10
N GLY A 113 -4.44 -1.79 -6.40
CA GLY A 113 -4.22 -2.79 -5.37
C GLY A 113 -5.18 -2.62 -4.19
N GLU A 114 -5.17 -1.45 -3.56
CA GLU A 114 -5.92 -1.18 -2.35
C GLU A 114 -7.45 -1.18 -2.57
N PHE A 115 -7.92 -0.62 -3.70
CA PHE A 115 -9.34 -0.69 -4.01
C PHE A 115 -9.80 -2.12 -4.30
N SER A 116 -9.00 -2.91 -5.02
CA SER A 116 -9.33 -4.31 -5.29
C SER A 116 -9.38 -5.13 -4.01
N ASN A 117 -8.41 -4.93 -3.11
CA ASN A 117 -8.37 -5.53 -1.79
C ASN A 117 -9.63 -5.17 -0.98
N SER A 118 -9.92 -3.89 -0.79
CA SER A 118 -11.07 -3.41 -0.01
C SER A 118 -12.42 -3.88 -0.57
N ILE A 119 -12.59 -3.85 -1.88
CA ILE A 119 -13.82 -4.31 -2.53
C ILE A 119 -14.01 -5.82 -2.32
N LEU A 120 -12.96 -6.60 -2.52
CA LEU A 120 -13.02 -8.05 -2.37
C LEU A 120 -13.25 -8.45 -0.92
N LEU A 121 -12.55 -7.83 0.04
CA LEU A 121 -12.72 -8.06 1.47
C LEU A 121 -14.17 -7.79 1.90
N SER A 122 -14.73 -6.65 1.50
CA SER A 122 -16.10 -6.27 1.81
C SER A 122 -17.11 -7.27 1.22
N LYS A 123 -16.98 -7.65 -0.06
CA LYS A 123 -17.84 -8.66 -0.70
C LYS A 123 -17.74 -10.01 -0.01
N LEU A 124 -16.53 -10.45 0.32
CA LEU A 124 -16.32 -11.72 1.03
C LEU A 124 -16.87 -11.67 2.45
N LYS A 125 -16.86 -10.53 3.14
CA LYS A 125 -17.48 -10.38 4.45
C LYS A 125 -18.98 -10.63 4.39
N VAL A 126 -19.68 -10.04 3.42
CA VAL A 126 -21.10 -10.27 3.20
C VAL A 126 -21.36 -11.75 2.84
N ALA A 127 -20.63 -12.31 1.88
CA ALA A 127 -20.79 -13.68 1.41
C ALA A 127 -20.54 -14.72 2.53
N THR A 128 -19.57 -14.47 3.40
CA THR A 128 -19.24 -15.37 4.53
C THR A 128 -20.06 -15.09 5.79
N LYS A 129 -21.00 -14.13 5.74
CA LYS A 129 -21.77 -13.66 6.89
C LYS A 129 -20.89 -13.35 8.12
N GLY A 130 -19.76 -12.66 7.85
CA GLY A 130 -18.77 -12.29 8.86
C GLY A 130 -17.89 -13.41 9.40
N LYS A 131 -18.09 -14.66 8.97
CA LYS A 131 -17.28 -15.81 9.41
C LYS A 131 -15.94 -15.89 8.66
N LYS A 132 -14.96 -16.63 9.22
CA LYS A 132 -13.66 -16.94 8.58
C LYS A 132 -12.91 -15.69 8.08
N LEU A 133 -12.63 -14.75 8.99
CA LEU A 133 -11.90 -13.50 8.69
C LEU A 133 -10.60 -13.78 7.89
N TRP A 134 -9.81 -14.79 8.29
CA TRP A 134 -8.55 -15.14 7.64
C TRP A 134 -8.69 -15.49 6.15
N VAL A 135 -9.79 -16.13 5.75
CA VAL A 135 -10.02 -16.47 4.33
C VAL A 135 -10.20 -15.20 3.51
N ARG A 136 -10.98 -14.25 4.02
CA ARG A 136 -11.26 -13.04 3.26
C ARG A 136 -10.11 -12.05 3.26
N THR A 137 -9.35 -11.92 4.37
CA THR A 137 -8.14 -11.09 4.39
C THR A 137 -7.09 -11.66 3.44
N ILE A 138 -6.73 -12.94 3.54
CA ILE A 138 -5.75 -13.55 2.65
C ILE A 138 -6.18 -13.49 1.18
N LEU A 139 -7.44 -13.83 0.85
CA LEU A 139 -7.89 -13.80 -0.54
C LEU A 139 -7.94 -12.38 -1.12
N SER A 140 -8.34 -11.38 -0.32
CA SER A 140 -8.34 -9.99 -0.78
C SER A 140 -6.92 -9.47 -0.98
N THR A 141 -6.00 -9.81 -0.08
CA THR A 141 -4.58 -9.47 -0.18
C THR A 141 -3.91 -10.15 -1.38
N VAL A 142 -4.17 -11.42 -1.63
CA VAL A 142 -3.67 -12.14 -2.83
C VAL A 142 -4.00 -11.37 -4.11
N VAL A 143 -5.22 -10.87 -4.24
CA VAL A 143 -5.65 -10.11 -5.42
C VAL A 143 -5.08 -8.68 -5.40
N GLY A 144 -5.20 -7.98 -4.27
CA GLY A 144 -4.78 -6.59 -4.15
C GLY A 144 -3.27 -6.43 -4.33
N GLU A 145 -2.48 -7.20 -3.59
CA GLU A 145 -1.02 -7.16 -3.67
C GLU A 145 -0.47 -7.74 -4.98
N GLY A 146 -1.20 -8.68 -5.59
CA GLY A 146 -0.88 -9.17 -6.93
C GLY A 146 -0.99 -8.05 -7.96
N LEU A 147 -2.09 -7.31 -7.96
CA LEU A 147 -2.30 -6.17 -8.85
C LEU A 147 -1.28 -5.05 -8.58
N ASP A 148 -1.08 -4.68 -7.30
CA ASP A 148 -0.10 -3.66 -6.92
C ASP A 148 1.31 -4.04 -7.41
N SER A 149 1.78 -5.24 -7.12
CA SER A 149 3.12 -5.69 -7.51
C SER A 149 3.31 -5.73 -9.03
N ILE A 150 2.33 -6.24 -9.77
CA ILE A 150 2.38 -6.29 -11.23
C ILE A 150 2.41 -4.86 -11.81
N ILE A 151 1.48 -3.99 -11.38
CA ILE A 151 1.36 -2.64 -11.93
C ILE A 151 2.58 -1.82 -11.58
N PHE A 152 2.97 -1.80 -10.29
CA PHE A 152 4.10 -1.01 -9.81
C PHE A 152 5.41 -1.42 -10.52
N ILE A 153 5.79 -2.68 -10.43
CA ILE A 153 7.06 -3.16 -10.99
C ILE A 153 7.10 -2.99 -12.51
N THR A 154 6.00 -3.30 -13.19
CA THR A 154 5.93 -3.15 -14.65
C THR A 154 6.08 -1.70 -15.06
N ILE A 155 5.33 -0.77 -14.48
CA ILE A 155 5.43 0.65 -14.85
C ILE A 155 6.80 1.21 -14.44
N ALA A 156 7.31 0.89 -13.26
CA ALA A 156 8.57 1.44 -12.76
C ALA A 156 9.79 0.93 -13.52
N PHE A 157 9.86 -0.36 -13.84
CA PHE A 157 11.11 -1.01 -14.24
C PHE A 157 11.10 -1.68 -15.62
N TRP A 158 9.95 -1.88 -16.27
CA TRP A 158 9.93 -2.48 -17.61
C TRP A 158 10.72 -1.66 -18.62
N GLY A 159 11.65 -2.32 -19.31
CA GLY A 159 12.55 -1.67 -20.28
C GLY A 159 13.73 -0.89 -19.68
N THR A 160 13.91 -0.91 -18.34
CA THR A 160 15.09 -0.33 -17.68
C THR A 160 16.09 -1.40 -17.25
N MET A 161 15.66 -2.64 -17.18
CA MET A 161 16.48 -3.81 -16.86
C MET A 161 15.96 -5.02 -17.61
N GLU A 162 16.65 -6.14 -17.49
CA GLU A 162 16.28 -7.40 -18.15
C GLU A 162 14.91 -7.89 -17.71
N ASN A 163 14.07 -8.33 -18.65
CA ASN A 163 12.69 -8.75 -18.36
C ASN A 163 12.63 -9.91 -17.36
N SER A 164 13.63 -10.80 -17.38
CA SER A 164 13.80 -11.88 -16.40
C SER A 164 13.89 -11.37 -14.97
N ILE A 165 14.65 -10.28 -14.75
CA ILE A 165 14.82 -9.63 -13.44
C ILE A 165 13.50 -8.99 -13.03
N VAL A 166 12.83 -8.27 -13.94
CA VAL A 166 11.53 -7.64 -13.67
C VAL A 166 10.48 -8.68 -13.23
N LEU A 167 10.41 -9.81 -13.93
CA LEU A 167 9.48 -10.90 -13.57
C LEU A 167 9.81 -11.52 -12.21
N GLN A 168 11.09 -11.72 -11.90
CA GLN A 168 11.52 -12.18 -10.59
C GLN A 168 11.14 -11.19 -9.49
N MET A 169 11.34 -9.88 -9.69
CA MET A 169 10.94 -8.85 -8.73
C MET A 169 9.44 -8.88 -8.46
N ILE A 170 8.61 -9.01 -9.50
CA ILE A 170 7.15 -9.14 -9.34
C ILE A 170 6.82 -10.35 -8.46
N LEU A 171 7.37 -11.51 -8.78
CA LEU A 171 7.09 -12.76 -8.08
C LEU A 171 7.53 -12.69 -6.61
N PHE A 172 8.77 -12.28 -6.35
CA PHE A 172 9.31 -12.26 -4.99
C PHE A 172 8.66 -11.18 -4.13
N GLN A 173 8.40 -9.98 -4.68
CA GLN A 173 7.67 -8.94 -3.97
C GLN A 173 6.26 -9.40 -3.60
N TYR A 174 5.54 -10.01 -4.54
CA TYR A 174 4.22 -10.58 -4.31
C TYR A 174 4.23 -11.66 -3.22
N LEU A 175 5.13 -12.64 -3.33
CA LEU A 175 5.24 -13.72 -2.34
C LEU A 175 5.61 -13.20 -0.95
N PHE A 176 6.51 -12.22 -0.87
CA PHE A 176 6.88 -11.59 0.39
C PHE A 176 5.68 -10.92 1.05
N LYS A 177 4.93 -10.13 0.31
CA LYS A 177 3.76 -9.39 0.81
C LYS A 177 2.64 -10.32 1.27
N VAL A 178 2.29 -11.33 0.45
CA VAL A 178 1.28 -12.34 0.83
C VAL A 178 1.74 -13.17 2.03
N GLY A 179 3.02 -13.57 2.07
CA GLY A 179 3.59 -14.28 3.20
C GLY A 179 3.53 -13.44 4.49
N TYR A 180 3.81 -12.14 4.38
CA TYR A 180 3.68 -11.21 5.49
C TYR A 180 2.23 -11.18 6.03
N GLU A 181 1.23 -11.04 5.16
CA GLU A 181 -0.19 -11.06 5.54
C GLU A 181 -0.56 -12.35 6.27
N VAL A 182 -0.13 -13.51 5.76
CA VAL A 182 -0.41 -14.82 6.39
C VAL A 182 0.18 -14.87 7.80
N ILE A 183 1.43 -14.42 7.98
CA ILE A 183 2.11 -14.40 9.29
C ILE A 183 1.41 -13.43 10.26
N PHE A 184 0.97 -12.27 9.77
CA PHE A 184 0.34 -11.24 10.59
C PHE A 184 -1.18 -11.38 10.74
N THR A 185 -1.81 -12.33 10.07
CA THR A 185 -3.26 -12.62 10.21
C THR A 185 -3.71 -12.74 11.68
N PRO A 186 -2.99 -13.39 12.62
CA PRO A 186 -3.39 -13.41 14.03
C PRO A 186 -3.44 -12.01 14.65
N VAL A 187 -2.51 -11.12 14.26
CA VAL A 187 -2.49 -9.72 14.72
C VAL A 187 -3.70 -8.97 14.16
N THR A 188 -4.02 -9.16 12.88
CA THR A 188 -5.21 -8.61 12.23
C THR A 188 -6.48 -9.00 13.00
N TYR A 189 -6.63 -10.28 13.38
CA TYR A 189 -7.74 -10.74 14.22
C TYR A 189 -7.84 -10.01 15.55
N LEU A 190 -6.71 -9.88 16.25
CA LEU A 190 -6.64 -9.18 17.52
C LEU A 190 -7.08 -7.72 17.38
N VAL A 191 -6.51 -7.01 16.40
CA VAL A 191 -6.82 -5.59 16.17
C VAL A 191 -8.28 -5.40 15.77
N VAL A 192 -8.80 -6.18 14.82
CA VAL A 192 -10.21 -6.14 14.41
C VAL A 192 -11.13 -6.35 15.60
N ARG A 193 -10.84 -7.36 16.45
CA ARG A 193 -11.65 -7.64 17.64
C ARG A 193 -11.62 -6.49 18.65
N LEU A 194 -10.44 -5.91 18.89
CA LEU A 194 -10.27 -4.80 19.82
C LEU A 194 -11.01 -3.55 19.33
N VAL A 195 -10.89 -3.23 18.03
CA VAL A 195 -11.55 -2.06 17.44
C VAL A 195 -13.07 -2.22 17.44
N LYS A 196 -13.59 -3.38 17.00
CA LYS A 196 -15.03 -3.67 17.04
C LYS A 196 -15.58 -3.55 18.45
N LYS A 197 -14.84 -4.05 19.48
CA LYS A 197 -15.25 -3.95 20.89
C LYS A 197 -15.20 -2.52 21.40
N ALA A 198 -14.17 -1.75 21.05
CA ALA A 198 -13.98 -0.40 21.56
C ALA A 198 -14.97 0.61 20.95
N GLU A 199 -15.31 0.45 19.68
CA GLU A 199 -16.18 1.40 18.97
C GLU A 199 -17.63 0.91 18.79
N GLY A 200 -17.90 -0.37 19.04
CA GLY A 200 -19.25 -0.95 18.89
C GLY A 200 -19.72 -1.01 17.43
N ILE A 201 -18.79 -0.97 16.46
CA ILE A 201 -19.09 -0.90 15.02
C ILE A 201 -18.69 -2.21 14.35
N ASP A 202 -19.59 -2.73 13.51
CA ASP A 202 -19.35 -3.87 12.61
C ASP A 202 -20.24 -3.74 11.38
N VAL A 203 -19.74 -3.04 10.36
CA VAL A 203 -20.50 -2.70 9.16
C VAL A 203 -20.51 -3.85 8.15
N TYR A 204 -21.67 -4.17 7.59
CA TYR A 204 -21.85 -5.06 6.46
C TYR A 204 -22.33 -4.26 5.25
N ASP A 205 -21.60 -4.34 4.16
CA ASP A 205 -21.86 -3.59 2.92
C ASP A 205 -22.91 -4.31 2.02
N GLU A 206 -24.06 -4.64 2.57
CA GLU A 206 -25.14 -5.29 1.84
C GLU A 206 -25.80 -4.31 0.85
N GLY A 207 -25.91 -4.72 -0.41
CA GLY A 207 -26.62 -3.94 -1.46
C GLY A 207 -25.95 -2.64 -1.88
N ILE A 208 -24.71 -2.35 -1.44
CA ILE A 208 -24.02 -1.13 -1.85
C ILE A 208 -23.48 -1.22 -3.29
N LYS A 209 -23.38 -0.06 -3.95
CA LYS A 209 -22.63 0.08 -5.19
C LYS A 209 -21.16 0.37 -4.86
N TYR A 210 -20.27 -0.51 -5.30
CA TYR A 210 -18.82 -0.34 -5.13
C TYR A 210 -18.27 0.70 -6.12
N ASN A 211 -18.67 1.96 -5.93
CA ASN A 211 -18.16 3.06 -6.74
C ASN A 211 -16.90 3.63 -6.08
N ILE A 212 -15.80 3.69 -6.83
CA ILE A 212 -14.50 4.16 -6.36
C ILE A 212 -14.52 5.69 -6.16
N ILE A 213 -15.28 6.43 -6.99
CA ILE A 213 -15.26 7.89 -7.04
C ILE A 213 -16.41 8.52 -6.22
N LYS A 214 -17.63 8.01 -6.41
CA LYS A 214 -18.84 8.60 -5.79
C LYS A 214 -19.38 7.68 -4.68
N GLY A 215 -19.64 8.27 -3.54
CA GLY A 215 -20.27 7.62 -2.39
C GLY A 215 -21.68 8.04 -2.22
#